data_af6e903fd2bedc972ee2bd937d8fd8bf
#
_entry.id   af6e903fd2bedc972ee2bd937d8fd8bf
#
_cell.length_a   1.000
_cell.length_b   1.000
_cell.length_c   1.000
_cell.angle_alpha   90.00
_cell.angle_beta   90.00
_cell.angle_gamma   90.00
#
_symmetry.space_group_name_H-M   'P 1'
#
loop_
_entity.id
_entity.type
_entity.pdbx_description
1 polymer ?
#
loop_
_entity_poly.entity_id
_entity_poly.type
_entity_poly.pdbx_seq_one_letter_code
_entity_poly.pdbx_strand_id
1 'polypeptide(L)'
;MLNEIVHIGLTVKDIQVSKKFYGEVLGLDFLGEMLMEGPNADALFGHPNSACKVAYFKDKSFPEAPAIELLQFVDLDPEVQKTSLRRTSVSEICFRVEDVDAEYRRLSNLGVEFISEPQDFDSTAFGLGMSRAVYFYDPDGIIIELTQVIA
;
A
#
# COMPACT_ATOMS: atom_id res chain seq x y z
N MET A 1 -2.94 -26.16 1.25
CA MET A 1 -1.80 -25.34 0.74
C MET A 1 -2.34 -23.97 0.36
N LEU A 2 -1.51 -22.92 0.53
CA LEU A 2 -1.85 -21.58 0.07
C LEU A 2 -1.70 -21.49 -1.44
N ASN A 3 -2.56 -20.71 -2.12
CA ASN A 3 -2.49 -20.53 -3.56
C ASN A 3 -1.85 -19.18 -3.92
N GLU A 4 -2.58 -18.09 -3.71
CA GLU A 4 -2.16 -16.74 -4.12
C GLU A 4 -2.43 -15.71 -3.03
N ILE A 5 -1.76 -14.57 -3.12
CA ILE A 5 -2.10 -13.40 -2.30
C ILE A 5 -3.24 -12.67 -3.03
N VAL A 6 -4.44 -12.68 -2.45
CA VAL A 6 -5.62 -12.03 -3.03
C VAL A 6 -5.60 -10.52 -2.79
N HIS A 7 -5.28 -10.13 -1.56
CA HIS A 7 -5.15 -8.72 -1.17
C HIS A 7 -4.15 -8.53 -0.03
N ILE A 8 -3.73 -7.30 0.14
CA ILE A 8 -2.96 -6.82 1.28
C ILE A 8 -3.81 -5.77 1.99
N GLY A 9 -4.14 -6.05 3.26
CA GLY A 9 -4.99 -5.18 4.07
C GLY A 9 -4.18 -4.10 4.79
N LEU A 10 -4.64 -2.86 4.71
CA LEU A 10 -4.07 -1.69 5.39
C LEU A 10 -5.14 -1.07 6.27
N THR A 11 -4.93 -1.05 7.57
CA THR A 11 -5.77 -0.29 8.48
C THR A 11 -5.42 1.18 8.38
N VAL A 12 -6.42 2.01 8.08
CA VAL A 12 -6.26 3.44 7.81
C VAL A 12 -7.10 4.27 8.78
N LYS A 13 -6.66 5.49 9.05
CA LYS A 13 -7.38 6.41 9.95
C LYS A 13 -8.64 6.97 9.29
N ASP A 14 -8.52 7.42 8.04
CA ASP A 14 -9.61 7.98 7.24
C ASP A 14 -9.61 7.37 5.84
N ILE A 15 -10.59 6.50 5.59
CA ILE A 15 -10.69 5.78 4.31
C ILE A 15 -10.90 6.72 3.12
N GLN A 16 -11.51 7.90 3.30
CA GLN A 16 -11.69 8.84 2.19
C GLN A 16 -10.36 9.47 1.78
N VAL A 17 -9.50 9.80 2.74
CA VAL A 17 -8.14 10.28 2.48
C VAL A 17 -7.33 9.20 1.76
N SER A 18 -7.38 7.97 2.24
CA SER A 18 -6.65 6.83 1.64
C SER A 18 -7.19 6.45 0.28
N LYS A 19 -8.51 6.46 0.05
CA LYS A 19 -9.12 6.24 -1.28
C LYS A 19 -8.61 7.26 -2.30
N LYS A 20 -8.53 8.55 -1.91
CA LYS A 20 -7.97 9.59 -2.77
C LYS A 20 -6.50 9.34 -3.08
N PHE A 21 -5.73 8.96 -2.07
CA PHE A 21 -4.30 8.70 -2.24
C PHE A 21 -4.05 7.50 -3.18
N TYR A 22 -4.64 6.34 -2.90
CA TYR A 22 -4.42 5.14 -3.72
C TYR A 22 -5.04 5.25 -5.11
N GLY A 23 -6.20 5.90 -5.24
CA GLY A 23 -6.88 6.09 -6.52
C GLY A 23 -6.30 7.22 -7.36
N GLU A 24 -6.23 8.44 -6.82
CA GLU A 24 -5.85 9.63 -7.60
C GLU A 24 -4.34 9.88 -7.61
N VAL A 25 -3.67 9.74 -6.44
CA VAL A 25 -2.23 10.02 -6.33
C VAL A 25 -1.40 8.87 -6.88
N LEU A 26 -1.68 7.62 -6.50
CA LEU A 26 -0.98 6.44 -7.01
C LEU A 26 -1.54 5.92 -8.34
N GLY A 27 -2.78 6.26 -8.70
CA GLY A 27 -3.39 5.91 -9.99
C GLY A 27 -3.93 4.49 -10.06
N LEU A 28 -4.25 3.85 -8.92
CA LEU A 28 -4.88 2.53 -8.92
C LEU A 28 -6.38 2.64 -9.22
N ASP A 29 -6.91 1.60 -9.86
CA ASP A 29 -8.35 1.49 -10.12
C ASP A 29 -9.13 1.12 -8.85
N PHE A 30 -10.21 1.86 -8.58
CA PHE A 30 -11.16 1.52 -7.54
C PHE A 30 -12.01 0.31 -7.97
N LEU A 31 -12.04 -0.73 -7.14
CA LEU A 31 -12.78 -1.97 -7.43
C LEU A 31 -14.14 -2.03 -6.75
N GLY A 32 -14.33 -1.31 -5.66
CA GLY A 32 -15.55 -1.33 -4.87
C GLY A 32 -15.30 -1.10 -3.39
N GLU A 33 -16.37 -0.92 -2.65
CA GLU A 33 -16.35 -0.73 -1.20
C GLU A 33 -17.56 -1.39 -0.54
N MET A 34 -17.44 -1.68 0.75
CA MET A 34 -18.51 -2.22 1.56
C MET A 34 -18.33 -1.88 3.04
N LEU A 35 -19.41 -2.04 3.81
CA LEU A 35 -19.39 -2.05 5.27
C LEU A 35 -19.46 -3.49 5.75
N MET A 36 -18.47 -3.94 6.51
CA MET A 36 -18.45 -5.23 7.18
C MET A 36 -18.91 -5.04 8.63
N GLU A 37 -20.04 -5.65 9.00
CA GLU A 37 -20.60 -5.59 10.34
C GLU A 37 -21.45 -6.82 10.66
N GLY A 38 -21.82 -6.97 11.92
CA GLY A 38 -22.63 -8.09 12.41
C GLY A 38 -21.83 -9.26 12.96
N PRO A 39 -22.49 -10.36 13.37
CA PRO A 39 -21.86 -11.44 14.11
C PRO A 39 -20.67 -12.11 13.41
N ASN A 40 -20.73 -12.22 12.07
CA ASN A 40 -19.64 -12.82 11.30
C ASN A 40 -18.41 -11.90 11.25
N ALA A 41 -18.62 -10.59 11.14
CA ALA A 41 -17.54 -9.61 11.20
C ALA A 41 -16.91 -9.57 12.59
N ASP A 42 -17.72 -9.58 13.65
CA ASP A 42 -17.25 -9.65 15.02
C ASP A 42 -16.36 -10.87 15.27
N ALA A 43 -16.80 -12.02 14.80
CA ALA A 43 -16.04 -13.27 14.91
C ALA A 43 -14.74 -13.21 14.10
N LEU A 44 -14.79 -12.70 12.86
CA LEU A 44 -13.63 -12.60 12.00
C LEU A 44 -12.57 -11.63 12.55
N PHE A 45 -13.00 -10.47 13.04
CA PHE A 45 -12.11 -9.45 13.59
C PHE A 45 -11.70 -9.73 15.06
N GLY A 46 -12.33 -10.70 15.71
CA GLY A 46 -12.07 -11.05 17.12
C GLY A 46 -12.47 -9.94 18.11
N HIS A 47 -13.43 -9.10 17.73
CA HIS A 47 -13.89 -7.98 18.53
C HIS A 47 -15.41 -7.80 18.39
N PRO A 48 -16.17 -7.68 19.50
CA PRO A 48 -17.62 -7.52 19.45
C PRO A 48 -18.02 -6.14 18.94
N ASN A 49 -19.17 -6.08 18.26
CA ASN A 49 -19.76 -4.85 17.70
C ASN A 49 -18.81 -4.13 16.73
N SER A 50 -18.03 -4.90 15.97
CA SER A 50 -17.14 -4.35 14.95
C SER A 50 -17.94 -3.84 13.77
N ALA A 51 -17.58 -2.64 13.28
CA ALA A 51 -18.01 -2.14 11.98
C ALA A 51 -16.78 -1.60 11.24
N CYS A 52 -16.52 -2.12 10.05
CA CYS A 52 -15.35 -1.79 9.26
C CYS A 52 -15.76 -1.37 7.84
N LYS A 53 -15.41 -0.14 7.45
CA LYS A 53 -15.49 0.30 6.05
C LYS A 53 -14.31 -0.31 5.31
N VAL A 54 -14.58 -0.92 4.17
CA VAL A 54 -13.58 -1.60 3.36
C VAL A 54 -13.65 -1.10 1.93
N ALA A 55 -12.49 -0.80 1.33
CA ALA A 55 -12.38 -0.40 -0.08
C ALA A 55 -11.20 -1.11 -0.73
N TYR A 56 -11.35 -1.46 -2.01
CA TYR A 56 -10.37 -2.23 -2.77
C TYR A 56 -9.85 -1.43 -3.96
N PHE A 57 -8.52 -1.51 -4.15
CA PHE A 57 -7.80 -0.88 -5.25
C PHE A 57 -6.82 -1.85 -5.90
N LYS A 58 -6.65 -1.75 -7.22
CA LYS A 58 -5.73 -2.56 -8.00
C LYS A 58 -5.52 -1.92 -9.36
N ASP A 59 -4.38 -2.12 -9.97
CA ASP A 59 -4.23 -1.86 -11.41
C ASP A 59 -4.87 -2.99 -12.20
N LYS A 60 -5.95 -2.70 -12.92
CA LYS A 60 -6.72 -3.69 -13.71
C LYS A 60 -5.95 -4.26 -14.89
N SER A 61 -4.87 -3.60 -15.33
CA SER A 61 -3.99 -4.12 -16.36
C SER A 61 -3.12 -5.30 -15.88
N PHE A 62 -3.05 -5.50 -14.54
CA PHE A 62 -2.35 -6.63 -13.93
C PHE A 62 -3.32 -7.50 -13.10
N PRO A 63 -4.15 -8.32 -13.75
CA PRO A 63 -5.22 -9.07 -13.06
C PRO A 63 -4.72 -10.02 -11.98
N GLU A 64 -3.51 -10.55 -12.13
CA GLU A 64 -2.89 -11.48 -11.15
C GLU A 64 -2.25 -10.77 -9.94
N ALA A 65 -2.09 -9.44 -9.98
CA ALA A 65 -1.55 -8.71 -8.83
C ALA A 65 -2.55 -8.68 -7.67
N PRO A 66 -2.09 -8.76 -6.39
CA PRO A 66 -2.97 -8.63 -5.26
C PRO A 66 -3.59 -7.23 -5.20
N ALA A 67 -4.82 -7.13 -4.69
CA ALA A 67 -5.45 -5.86 -4.43
C ALA A 67 -4.89 -5.21 -3.16
N ILE A 68 -4.99 -3.89 -3.06
CA ILE A 68 -4.87 -3.16 -1.80
C ILE A 68 -6.27 -3.08 -1.20
N GLU A 69 -6.42 -3.56 0.02
CA GLU A 69 -7.63 -3.46 0.83
C GLU A 69 -7.43 -2.39 1.90
N LEU A 70 -8.25 -1.36 1.88
CA LEU A 70 -8.25 -0.31 2.90
C LEU A 70 -9.32 -0.63 3.93
N LEU A 71 -8.97 -0.62 5.22
CA LEU A 71 -9.89 -0.91 6.34
C LEU A 71 -9.92 0.28 7.30
N GLN A 72 -11.11 0.84 7.52
CA GLN A 72 -11.34 1.80 8.59
C GLN A 72 -12.36 1.24 9.57
N PHE A 73 -11.92 0.94 10.79
CA PHE A 73 -12.83 0.59 11.88
C PHE A 73 -13.56 1.83 12.38
N VAL A 74 -14.89 1.76 12.40
CA VAL A 74 -15.75 2.94 12.67
C VAL A 74 -15.64 3.41 14.12
N ASP A 75 -15.37 2.50 15.04
CA ASP A 75 -15.24 2.74 16.48
C ASP A 75 -13.83 3.16 16.94
N LEU A 76 -12.87 3.21 16.00
CA LEU A 76 -11.48 3.57 16.30
C LEU A 76 -11.09 4.92 15.69
N ASP A 77 -10.28 5.68 16.41
CA ASP A 77 -9.55 6.85 15.92
C ASP A 77 -8.05 6.64 16.18
N PRO A 78 -7.38 5.80 15.37
CA PRO A 78 -5.98 5.47 15.59
C PRO A 78 -5.08 6.70 15.36
N GLU A 79 -4.02 6.78 16.16
CA GLU A 79 -2.96 7.74 15.88
C GLU A 79 -2.16 7.30 14.65
N VAL A 80 -1.88 8.26 13.77
CA VAL A 80 -0.99 8.03 12.63
C VAL A 80 0.44 8.00 13.12
N GLN A 81 1.12 6.87 12.89
CA GLN A 81 2.53 6.70 13.21
C GLN A 81 3.28 6.17 11.98
N LYS A 82 4.36 6.84 11.61
CA LYS A 82 5.25 6.33 10.57
C LYS A 82 5.78 4.96 10.95
N THR A 83 5.66 4.01 10.04
CA THR A 83 6.27 2.68 10.20
C THR A 83 7.79 2.77 10.04
N SER A 84 8.48 1.68 10.34
CA SER A 84 9.92 1.59 10.24
C SER A 84 10.32 0.28 9.58
N LEU A 85 11.19 0.35 8.58
CA LEU A 85 11.79 -0.83 7.94
C LEU A 85 12.60 -1.69 8.92
N ARG A 86 12.95 -1.14 10.09
CA ARG A 86 13.79 -1.79 11.11
C ARG A 86 12.97 -2.40 12.26
N ARG A 87 11.65 -2.39 12.16
CA ARG A 87 10.74 -3.01 13.14
C ARG A 87 10.09 -4.25 12.53
N THR A 88 9.92 -5.29 13.32
CA THR A 88 9.21 -6.51 12.90
C THR A 88 7.75 -6.21 12.56
N SER A 89 7.42 -6.23 11.27
CA SER A 89 6.09 -6.00 10.70
C SER A 89 6.13 -6.34 9.21
N VAL A 90 5.03 -6.10 8.48
CA VAL A 90 5.10 -5.89 7.03
C VAL A 90 5.82 -4.56 6.83
N SER A 91 7.02 -4.60 6.26
CA SER A 91 7.90 -3.42 6.16
C SER A 91 7.42 -2.42 5.13
N GLU A 92 7.05 -2.88 3.95
CA GLU A 92 6.57 -2.06 2.84
C GLU A 92 5.68 -2.84 1.88
N ILE A 93 5.05 -2.11 0.96
CA ILE A 93 4.41 -2.65 -0.23
C ILE A 93 5.17 -2.11 -1.43
N CYS A 94 5.70 -3.00 -2.27
CA CYS A 94 6.49 -2.63 -3.43
C CYS A 94 5.67 -2.68 -4.71
N PHE A 95 5.66 -1.57 -5.44
CA PHE A 95 5.10 -1.48 -6.78
C PHE A 95 6.20 -1.36 -7.83
N ARG A 96 6.07 -2.11 -8.92
CA ARG A 96 6.92 -1.92 -10.09
C ARG A 96 6.43 -0.75 -10.91
N VAL A 97 7.36 0.08 -11.37
CA VAL A 97 7.11 1.19 -12.29
C VAL A 97 8.08 1.16 -13.47
N GLU A 98 7.75 1.85 -14.54
CA GLU A 98 8.62 1.95 -15.72
C GLU A 98 9.75 2.96 -15.52
N ASP A 99 9.51 4.05 -14.78
CA ASP A 99 10.47 5.13 -14.53
C ASP A 99 10.31 5.65 -13.09
N VAL A 100 11.19 5.20 -12.20
CA VAL A 100 11.20 5.62 -10.79
C VAL A 100 11.46 7.12 -10.65
N ASP A 101 12.33 7.71 -11.48
CA ASP A 101 12.64 9.14 -11.38
C ASP A 101 11.46 10.02 -11.82
N ALA A 102 10.72 9.60 -12.83
CA ALA A 102 9.51 10.29 -13.26
C ALA A 102 8.43 10.25 -12.17
N GLU A 103 8.21 9.09 -11.56
CA GLU A 103 7.28 8.93 -10.45
C GLU A 103 7.73 9.69 -9.19
N TYR A 104 9.01 9.66 -8.87
CA TYR A 104 9.56 10.44 -7.77
C TYR A 104 9.28 11.94 -7.93
N ARG A 105 9.55 12.51 -9.12
CA ARG A 105 9.25 13.92 -9.42
C ARG A 105 7.74 14.21 -9.34
N ARG A 106 6.93 13.36 -9.95
CA ARG A 106 5.46 13.52 -9.97
C ARG A 106 4.89 13.52 -8.55
N LEU A 107 5.22 12.52 -7.75
CA LEU A 107 4.73 12.36 -6.38
C LEU A 107 5.28 13.45 -5.43
N SER A 108 6.55 13.85 -5.60
CA SER A 108 7.13 14.97 -4.85
C SER A 108 6.38 16.27 -5.10
N ASN A 109 5.99 16.54 -6.35
CA ASN A 109 5.20 17.73 -6.72
C ASN A 109 3.78 17.70 -6.12
N LEU A 110 3.26 16.51 -5.78
CA LEU A 110 1.98 16.33 -5.08
C LEU A 110 2.14 16.36 -3.55
N GLY A 111 3.34 16.61 -3.04
CA GLY A 111 3.61 16.72 -1.60
C GLY A 111 3.81 15.38 -0.89
N VAL A 112 4.05 14.29 -1.62
CA VAL A 112 4.38 12.98 -1.02
C VAL A 112 5.74 13.06 -0.35
N GLU A 113 5.82 12.55 0.89
CA GLU A 113 7.05 12.53 1.67
C GLU A 113 7.87 11.27 1.39
N PHE A 114 9.08 11.45 0.86
CA PHE A 114 10.03 10.38 0.58
C PHE A 114 11.05 10.21 1.72
N ILE A 115 11.55 8.98 1.90
CA ILE A 115 12.62 8.68 2.86
C ILE A 115 13.97 9.15 2.30
N SER A 116 14.19 8.99 0.99
CA SER A 116 15.38 9.44 0.29
C SER A 116 15.06 9.75 -1.18
N GLU A 117 16.04 10.23 -1.92
CA GLU A 117 16.03 10.19 -3.39
C GLU A 117 16.17 8.74 -3.86
N PRO A 118 15.79 8.43 -5.14
CA PRO A 118 15.97 7.10 -5.72
C PRO A 118 17.42 6.61 -5.67
N GLN A 119 17.59 5.32 -5.37
CA GLN A 119 18.90 4.67 -5.24
C GLN A 119 19.02 3.48 -6.19
N ASP A 120 20.23 3.22 -6.68
CA ASP A 120 20.53 2.07 -7.53
C ASP A 120 21.11 0.91 -6.72
N PHE A 121 20.70 -0.29 -7.09
CA PHE A 121 21.16 -1.54 -6.49
C PHE A 121 21.62 -2.50 -7.56
N ASP A 122 22.89 -2.94 -7.46
CA ASP A 122 23.43 -4.00 -8.29
C ASP A 122 23.31 -5.34 -7.56
N SER A 123 22.37 -6.15 -8.02
CA SER A 123 22.13 -7.51 -7.51
C SER A 123 22.48 -8.57 -8.55
N THR A 124 23.29 -8.25 -9.54
CA THR A 124 23.71 -9.16 -10.63
C THR A 124 24.46 -10.39 -10.10
N ALA A 125 25.25 -10.23 -9.06
CA ALA A 125 25.94 -11.34 -8.40
C ALA A 125 25.00 -12.40 -7.80
N PHE A 126 23.73 -12.03 -7.56
CA PHE A 126 22.68 -12.92 -7.04
C PHE A 126 21.67 -13.35 -8.10
N GLY A 127 21.91 -13.01 -9.38
CA GLY A 127 21.01 -13.32 -10.49
C GLY A 127 19.74 -12.47 -10.55
N LEU A 128 19.68 -11.33 -9.84
CA LEU A 128 18.51 -10.45 -9.76
C LEU A 128 18.61 -9.19 -10.62
N GLY A 129 19.78 -8.98 -11.28
CA GLY A 129 20.00 -7.81 -12.14
C GLY A 129 20.21 -6.51 -11.36
N MET A 130 20.00 -5.39 -12.05
CA MET A 130 20.10 -4.06 -11.47
C MET A 130 18.70 -3.45 -11.33
N SER A 131 18.49 -2.76 -10.22
CA SER A 131 17.23 -2.06 -9.95
C SER A 131 17.49 -0.66 -9.41
N ARG A 132 16.47 0.20 -9.59
CA ARG A 132 16.39 1.51 -9.00
C ARG A 132 15.14 1.58 -8.14
N ALA A 133 15.26 2.04 -6.90
CA ALA A 133 14.15 2.02 -5.95
C ALA A 133 14.10 3.25 -5.07
N VAL A 134 12.90 3.53 -4.54
CA VAL A 134 12.66 4.64 -3.61
C VAL A 134 11.53 4.29 -2.66
N TYR A 135 11.62 4.76 -1.40
CA TYR A 135 10.56 4.63 -0.39
C TYR A 135 9.88 5.95 -0.10
N PHE A 136 8.57 5.92 0.11
CA PHE A 136 7.77 7.05 0.56
C PHE A 136 6.68 6.60 1.55
N TYR A 137 6.03 7.57 2.20
CA TYR A 137 4.94 7.32 3.13
C TYR A 137 3.59 7.57 2.47
N ASP A 138 2.63 6.69 2.75
CA ASP A 138 1.22 6.97 2.52
C ASP A 138 0.66 7.91 3.62
N PRO A 139 -0.62 8.34 3.56
CA PRO A 139 -1.20 9.23 4.56
C PRO A 139 -1.21 8.69 6.00
N ASP A 140 -1.14 7.37 6.17
CA ASP A 140 -1.14 6.69 7.48
C ASP A 140 0.29 6.36 7.97
N GLY A 141 1.32 6.80 7.25
CA GLY A 141 2.72 6.52 7.58
C GLY A 141 3.18 5.12 7.17
N ILE A 142 2.43 4.43 6.33
CA ILE A 142 2.80 3.14 5.77
C ILE A 142 3.83 3.36 4.67
N ILE A 143 4.88 2.54 4.65
CA ILE A 143 5.94 2.65 3.66
C ILE A 143 5.52 1.96 2.36
N ILE A 144 5.64 2.71 1.27
CA ILE A 144 5.48 2.23 -0.10
C ILE A 144 6.83 2.29 -0.80
N GLU A 145 7.15 1.24 -1.54
CA GLU A 145 8.32 1.18 -2.42
C GLU A 145 7.89 1.29 -3.87
N LEU A 146 8.64 2.06 -4.66
CA LEU A 146 8.64 1.94 -6.12
C LEU A 146 9.95 1.32 -6.56
N THR A 147 9.88 0.38 -7.48
CA THR A 147 11.05 -0.28 -8.06
C THR A 147 10.97 -0.34 -9.57
N GLN A 148 12.12 -0.17 -10.21
CA GLN A 148 12.33 -0.28 -11.65
C GLN A 148 13.49 -1.23 -11.91
N VAL A 149 13.35 -2.14 -12.87
CA VAL A 149 14.47 -2.92 -13.40
C VAL A 149 15.20 -2.06 -14.41
N ILE A 150 16.51 -1.83 -14.22
CA ILE A 150 17.32 -0.94 -15.08
C ILE A 150 18.36 -1.69 -15.91
N ALA A 151 18.68 -2.92 -15.52
CA ALA A 151 19.55 -3.82 -16.32
C ALA A 151 19.43 -5.28 -15.87
#